data_a865bb554d751f20b5cb34e9a476a2d1
#
_entry.id   a865bb554d751f20b5cb34e9a476a2d1
#
_cell.length_a   1.000
_cell.length_b   1.000
_cell.length_c   1.000
_cell.angle_alpha   90.00
_cell.angle_beta   90.00
_cell.angle_gamma   90.00
#
_symmetry.space_group_name_H-M   'P 1'
#
loop_
_entity.id
_entity.type
_entity.pdbx_description
1 polymer ?
#
loop_
_entity_poly.entity_id
_entity_poly.type
_entity_poly.pdbx_seq_one_letter_code
_entity_poly.pdbx_strand_id
1 'polypeptide(L)'
;MTTQEPDAEELATEEPVEEPPEKENPLFLISVDRLKSLDRSAVHLVAGRLTAESPSKSKTIAEMGDVKALIREISQNYKNDSNYIRSDMPVQEIVFRTLLARNNRPMLLTDLHYELTERWATPIRPIVITEERLLRILDSDTYYGFARK
;
A
#
# COMPACT_ATOMS: atom_id res chain seq x y z
N MET A 1 -44.11 44.92 -8.06
CA MET A 1 -43.64 44.76 -8.01
C MET A 1 -42.87 44.03 -7.88
N THR A 2 -42.33 43.59 -7.73
CA THR A 2 -41.76 43.00 -7.57
C THR A 2 -40.76 42.46 -7.82
N THR A 3 -40.05 42.13 -7.84
CA THR A 3 -39.11 41.90 -8.14
C THR A 3 -38.19 41.28 -7.58
N GLN A 4 -37.95 40.83 -6.92
CA GLN A 4 -37.18 40.27 -6.25
C GLN A 4 -36.47 39.21 -6.58
N GLU A 5 -36.80 38.57 -7.19
CA GLU A 5 -36.19 37.47 -7.56
C GLU A 5 -34.84 37.53 -7.93
N PRO A 6 -34.37 38.44 -8.41
CA PRO A 6 -33.00 38.43 -8.83
C PRO A 6 -32.08 38.06 -7.73
N ASP A 7 -32.48 38.35 -6.59
CA ASP A 7 -31.61 38.03 -5.51
C ASP A 7 -31.27 36.62 -5.38
N ALA A 8 -32.21 35.80 -5.46
CA ALA A 8 -31.98 34.41 -5.32
C ALA A 8 -31.04 33.95 -6.36
N GLU A 9 -31.23 34.43 -7.58
CA GLU A 9 -30.40 34.01 -8.59
C GLU A 9 -29.03 34.44 -8.40
N GLU A 10 -28.85 35.60 -7.94
CA GLU A 10 -27.56 36.08 -7.76
C GLU A 10 -26.81 35.23 -6.86
N LEU A 11 -27.42 34.85 -5.79
CA LEU A 11 -26.73 34.01 -4.86
C LEU A 11 -26.24 32.77 -5.52
N ALA A 12 -27.06 32.16 -6.24
CA ALA A 12 -26.70 30.90 -6.84
C ALA A 12 -25.55 31.06 -7.77
N THR A 13 -25.53 32.15 -8.50
CA THR A 13 -24.47 32.25 -9.44
C THR A 13 -23.24 32.84 -8.91
N GLU A 14 -23.35 33.67 -7.95
CA GLU A 14 -22.22 34.32 -7.50
C GLU A 14 -21.25 33.56 -6.78
N GLU A 15 -21.67 32.51 -6.25
CA GLU A 15 -20.76 31.80 -5.48
C GLU A 15 -20.42 30.55 -6.14
N PRO A 16 -19.51 30.53 -7.01
CA PRO A 16 -19.13 29.27 -7.63
C PRO A 16 -18.58 28.43 -6.52
N VAL A 17 -19.10 27.29 -6.38
CA VAL A 17 -18.65 26.37 -5.42
C VAL A 17 -17.30 25.90 -5.86
N GLU A 18 -16.29 26.10 -5.07
CA GLU A 18 -15.00 25.63 -5.40
C GLU A 18 -15.04 24.13 -5.29
N GLU A 19 -14.67 23.46 -6.32
CA GLU A 19 -14.59 22.02 -6.25
C GLU A 19 -13.46 21.66 -5.33
N PRO A 20 -13.65 20.67 -4.48
CA PRO A 20 -12.54 20.24 -3.63
C PRO A 20 -11.41 19.75 -4.52
N PRO A 21 -10.18 19.93 -4.09
CA PRO A 21 -9.05 19.46 -4.89
C PRO A 21 -9.17 17.97 -5.09
N GLU A 22 -8.78 17.50 -6.24
CA GLU A 22 -8.79 16.08 -6.50
C GLU A 22 -7.92 15.38 -5.50
N LYS A 23 -8.39 14.28 -4.98
CA LYS A 23 -7.61 13.49 -4.06
C LYS A 23 -6.49 12.82 -4.82
N GLU A 24 -5.33 12.78 -4.22
CA GLU A 24 -4.22 12.06 -4.82
C GLU A 24 -4.49 10.56 -4.76
N ASN A 25 -4.19 9.89 -5.81
CA ASN A 25 -4.30 8.45 -5.86
C ASN A 25 -3.07 7.88 -6.58
N PRO A 26 -1.90 7.99 -5.93
CA PRO A 26 -0.66 7.54 -6.57
C PRO A 26 -0.53 6.03 -6.55
N LEU A 27 0.32 5.54 -7.44
CA LEU A 27 0.74 4.15 -7.43
C LEU A 27 1.93 4.00 -6.51
N PHE A 28 1.94 2.92 -5.73
CA PHE A 28 3.04 2.60 -4.83
C PHE A 28 3.63 1.24 -5.17
N LEU A 29 4.91 1.11 -4.92
CA LEU A 29 5.62 -0.17 -5.02
C LEU A 29 6.74 -0.18 -3.99
N ILE A 30 7.40 -1.32 -3.86
CA ILE A 30 8.61 -1.44 -3.04
C ILE A 30 9.77 -1.08 -3.95
N SER A 31 10.51 -0.05 -3.62
CA SER A 31 11.61 0.45 -4.44
C SER A 31 12.95 0.01 -3.90
N VAL A 32 13.68 -0.76 -4.68
CA VAL A 32 15.03 -1.20 -4.32
C VAL A 32 15.95 0.01 -4.19
N ASP A 33 15.77 1.00 -5.08
CA ASP A 33 16.58 2.22 -5.02
C ASP A 33 16.30 2.99 -3.73
N ARG A 34 15.05 3.06 -3.31
CA ARG A 34 14.69 3.71 -2.06
C ARG A 34 15.33 2.98 -0.89
N LEU A 35 15.29 1.65 -0.89
CA LEU A 35 15.91 0.86 0.17
C LEU A 35 17.41 1.11 0.23
N LYS A 36 18.07 1.21 -0.92
CA LYS A 36 19.48 1.55 -0.94
C LYS A 36 19.73 2.92 -0.33
N SER A 37 18.88 3.90 -0.63
CA SER A 37 19.04 5.24 -0.09
C SER A 37 18.83 5.26 1.42
N LEU A 38 18.09 4.30 1.96
CA LEU A 38 17.88 4.15 3.38
C LEU A 38 18.94 3.25 4.03
N ASP A 39 19.93 2.83 3.26
CA ASP A 39 21.01 1.96 3.71
C ASP A 39 20.45 0.61 4.20
N ARG A 40 19.48 0.07 3.47
CA ARG A 40 18.86 -1.20 3.80
C ARG A 40 19.01 -2.18 2.67
N SER A 41 19.18 -3.43 3.02
CA SER A 41 19.27 -4.52 2.04
C SER A 41 17.89 -5.02 1.67
N ALA A 42 17.53 -4.88 0.40
CA ALA A 42 16.25 -5.39 -0.09
C ALA A 42 16.17 -6.90 0.07
N VAL A 43 17.27 -7.61 -0.17
CA VAL A 43 17.29 -9.07 -0.03
C VAL A 43 17.00 -9.49 1.39
N HIS A 44 17.63 -8.86 2.38
CA HIS A 44 17.38 -9.19 3.78
C HIS A 44 15.92 -8.92 4.16
N LEU A 45 15.39 -7.79 3.72
CA LEU A 45 14.04 -7.40 4.07
C LEU A 45 13.02 -8.37 3.49
N VAL A 46 13.18 -8.75 2.23
CA VAL A 46 12.26 -9.67 1.56
C VAL A 46 12.46 -11.09 2.09
N ALA A 47 13.72 -11.49 2.35
CA ALA A 47 14.01 -12.83 2.86
C ALA A 47 13.32 -13.08 4.19
N GLY A 48 13.15 -12.04 5.00
CA GLY A 48 12.44 -12.17 6.27
C GLY A 48 10.94 -12.43 6.10
N ARG A 49 10.42 -12.34 4.87
CA ARG A 49 8.99 -12.55 4.57
C ARG A 49 8.78 -13.68 3.58
N LEU A 50 9.71 -14.60 3.46
CA LEU A 50 9.48 -15.77 2.62
C LEU A 50 8.39 -16.64 3.26
N THR A 51 7.59 -17.28 2.44
CA THR A 51 6.55 -18.17 2.94
C THR A 51 7.20 -19.47 3.42
N ALA A 52 6.46 -20.24 4.21
CA ALA A 52 6.98 -21.51 4.73
C ALA A 52 7.38 -22.47 3.62
N GLU A 53 6.73 -22.38 2.46
CA GLU A 53 7.00 -23.28 1.35
C GLU A 53 7.87 -22.68 0.25
N SER A 54 8.42 -21.48 0.46
CA SER A 54 9.31 -20.89 -0.53
C SER A 54 10.60 -21.68 -0.62
N PRO A 55 11.04 -22.04 -1.83
CA PRO A 55 12.29 -22.79 -2.00
C PRO A 55 13.49 -22.13 -1.35
N SER A 56 13.55 -20.81 -1.36
CA SER A 56 14.69 -20.09 -0.80
C SER A 56 14.68 -20.01 0.72
N LYS A 57 13.63 -20.53 1.37
CA LYS A 57 13.53 -20.45 2.83
C LYS A 57 14.71 -21.13 3.53
N SER A 58 15.25 -22.17 2.95
CA SER A 58 16.36 -22.92 3.52
C SER A 58 17.73 -22.38 3.10
N LYS A 59 17.77 -21.34 2.27
CA LYS A 59 19.04 -20.79 1.79
C LYS A 59 19.54 -19.70 2.73
N THR A 60 20.86 -19.51 2.73
CA THR A 60 21.45 -18.36 3.41
C THR A 60 21.23 -17.13 2.54
N ILE A 61 21.39 -15.94 3.14
CA ILE A 61 21.25 -14.70 2.38
C ILE A 61 22.21 -14.66 1.20
N ALA A 62 23.44 -15.12 1.41
CA ALA A 62 24.44 -15.11 0.34
C ALA A 62 24.04 -15.98 -0.85
N GLU A 63 23.23 -17.02 -0.61
CA GLU A 63 22.80 -17.92 -1.67
C GLU A 63 21.55 -17.45 -2.39
N MET A 64 20.86 -16.45 -1.85
CA MET A 64 19.55 -16.07 -2.38
C MET A 64 19.62 -15.26 -3.68
N GLY A 65 20.67 -14.53 -3.92
CA GLY A 65 20.84 -13.82 -5.18
C GLY A 65 19.89 -12.65 -5.39
N ASP A 66 19.10 -12.68 -6.47
CA ASP A 66 18.32 -11.53 -6.88
C ASP A 66 17.03 -11.39 -6.09
N VAL A 67 16.76 -10.17 -5.60
CA VAL A 67 15.56 -9.88 -4.82
C VAL A 67 14.29 -10.10 -5.67
N LYS A 68 14.36 -9.85 -6.97
CA LYS A 68 13.18 -10.05 -7.83
C LYS A 68 12.76 -11.52 -7.87
N ALA A 69 13.73 -12.43 -7.82
CA ALA A 69 13.43 -13.86 -7.80
C ALA A 69 12.76 -14.23 -6.47
N LEU A 70 13.20 -13.64 -5.36
CA LEU A 70 12.59 -13.90 -4.06
C LEU A 70 11.14 -13.40 -4.05
N ILE A 71 10.90 -12.23 -4.59
CA ILE A 71 9.54 -11.66 -4.65
C ILE A 71 8.66 -12.58 -5.49
N ARG A 72 9.19 -13.10 -6.58
CA ARG A 72 8.42 -14.02 -7.44
C ARG A 72 8.04 -15.29 -6.67
N GLU A 73 8.97 -15.84 -5.89
CA GLU A 73 8.67 -17.02 -5.07
C GLU A 73 7.53 -16.75 -4.11
N ILE A 74 7.54 -15.59 -3.47
CA ILE A 74 6.48 -15.21 -2.56
C ILE A 74 5.15 -15.12 -3.30
N SER A 75 5.14 -14.47 -4.45
CA SER A 75 3.90 -14.30 -5.21
C SER A 75 3.32 -15.62 -5.68
N GLN A 76 4.16 -16.62 -5.85
CA GLN A 76 3.72 -17.95 -6.28
C GLN A 76 3.27 -18.83 -5.12
N ASN A 77 3.75 -18.57 -3.91
CA ASN A 77 3.52 -19.47 -2.78
C ASN A 77 2.65 -18.91 -1.65
N TYR A 78 2.38 -17.60 -1.63
CA TYR A 78 1.70 -16.99 -0.49
C TYR A 78 0.31 -17.58 -0.26
N LYS A 79 -0.35 -18.04 -1.30
CA LYS A 79 -1.72 -18.59 -1.17
C LYS A 79 -1.74 -19.88 -0.36
N ASN A 80 -0.62 -20.57 -0.29
CA ASN A 80 -0.51 -21.80 0.48
C ASN A 80 -0.20 -21.53 1.95
N ASP A 81 -0.01 -20.29 2.32
CA ASP A 81 0.27 -19.90 3.69
C ASP A 81 -0.86 -19.00 4.17
N SER A 82 -1.85 -19.59 4.82
CA SER A 82 -3.06 -18.87 5.22
C SER A 82 -2.76 -17.76 6.24
N ASN A 83 -1.59 -17.78 6.85
CA ASN A 83 -1.21 -16.79 7.84
C ASN A 83 -0.22 -15.77 7.29
N TYR A 84 -0.01 -15.75 5.99
CA TYR A 84 0.98 -14.87 5.41
C TYR A 84 0.63 -13.40 5.63
N ILE A 85 -0.67 -13.06 5.51
CA ILE A 85 -1.16 -11.72 5.79
C ILE A 85 -2.28 -11.84 6.81
N ARG A 86 -2.13 -11.17 7.96
CA ARG A 86 -3.11 -11.22 9.03
C ARG A 86 -3.46 -9.81 9.49
N SER A 87 -4.70 -9.64 9.93
CA SER A 87 -5.19 -8.34 10.38
C SER A 87 -4.53 -7.84 11.66
N ASP A 88 -3.82 -8.70 12.39
CA ASP A 88 -3.11 -8.28 13.60
C ASP A 88 -1.72 -7.74 13.31
N MET A 89 -1.31 -7.73 12.05
CA MET A 89 -0.03 -7.14 11.67
C MET A 89 -0.17 -5.62 11.56
N PRO A 90 0.93 -4.89 11.74
CA PRO A 90 0.91 -3.44 11.49
C PRO A 90 0.49 -3.13 10.06
N VAL A 91 -0.14 -1.98 9.85
CA VAL A 91 -0.62 -1.58 8.53
C VAL A 91 0.48 -1.65 7.48
N GLN A 92 1.66 -1.14 7.81
CA GLN A 92 2.77 -1.13 6.86
C GLN A 92 3.20 -2.54 6.47
N GLU A 93 3.17 -3.47 7.43
CA GLU A 93 3.55 -4.85 7.14
C GLU A 93 2.54 -5.50 6.20
N ILE A 94 1.24 -5.22 6.40
CA ILE A 94 0.20 -5.75 5.53
C ILE A 94 0.39 -5.21 4.11
N VAL A 95 0.67 -3.91 3.97
CA VAL A 95 0.91 -3.31 2.65
C VAL A 95 2.12 -3.96 2.00
N PHE A 96 3.21 -4.13 2.76
CA PHE A 96 4.44 -4.71 2.23
C PHE A 96 4.18 -6.13 1.70
N ARG A 97 3.52 -6.95 2.50
CA ARG A 97 3.22 -8.33 2.10
C ARG A 97 2.21 -8.40 0.96
N THR A 98 1.29 -7.45 0.90
CA THR A 98 0.34 -7.37 -0.21
C THR A 98 1.08 -7.09 -1.52
N LEU A 99 2.04 -6.17 -1.49
CA LEU A 99 2.84 -5.87 -2.67
C LEU A 99 3.70 -7.06 -3.07
N LEU A 100 4.32 -7.75 -2.10
CA LEU A 100 5.10 -8.96 -2.38
C LEU A 100 4.22 -10.03 -3.01
N ALA A 101 3.03 -10.23 -2.48
CA ALA A 101 2.10 -11.23 -2.99
C ALA A 101 1.70 -10.95 -4.45
N ARG A 102 1.77 -9.69 -4.86
CA ARG A 102 1.44 -9.28 -6.22
C ARG A 102 2.67 -9.10 -7.08
N ASN A 103 3.76 -9.69 -6.70
CA ASN A 103 5.03 -9.62 -7.45
C ASN A 103 5.52 -8.19 -7.59
N ASN A 104 5.22 -7.37 -6.59
CA ASN A 104 5.60 -5.95 -6.50
C ASN A 104 5.11 -5.10 -7.68
N ARG A 105 3.97 -5.47 -8.27
CA ARG A 105 3.36 -4.61 -9.27
C ARG A 105 2.81 -3.38 -8.57
N PRO A 106 2.99 -2.20 -9.15
CA PRO A 106 2.49 -0.98 -8.51
C PRO A 106 0.99 -1.07 -8.25
N MET A 107 0.56 -0.58 -7.10
CA MET A 107 -0.86 -0.55 -6.73
C MET A 107 -1.28 0.86 -6.37
N LEU A 108 -2.49 1.22 -6.78
CA LEU A 108 -3.07 2.51 -6.43
C LEU A 108 -3.33 2.58 -4.93
N LEU A 109 -3.23 3.76 -4.37
CA LEU A 109 -3.54 3.99 -2.97
C LEU A 109 -4.93 3.46 -2.61
N THR A 110 -5.92 3.69 -3.47
CA THR A 110 -7.28 3.21 -3.23
C THR A 110 -7.34 1.69 -3.17
N ASP A 111 -6.56 1.01 -4.00
CA ASP A 111 -6.54 -0.45 -3.99
C ASP A 111 -5.86 -0.99 -2.74
N LEU A 112 -4.79 -0.34 -2.30
CA LEU A 112 -4.13 -0.72 -1.05
C LEU A 112 -5.07 -0.49 0.13
N HIS A 113 -5.81 0.61 0.12
CA HIS A 113 -6.78 0.90 1.16
C HIS A 113 -7.87 -0.16 1.21
N TYR A 114 -8.37 -0.58 0.05
CA TYR A 114 -9.36 -1.64 -0.03
C TYR A 114 -8.83 -2.94 0.55
N GLU A 115 -7.59 -3.31 0.21
CA GLU A 115 -7.00 -4.53 0.74
C GLU A 115 -6.94 -4.50 2.26
N LEU A 116 -6.60 -3.35 2.83
CA LEU A 116 -6.51 -3.22 4.29
C LEU A 116 -7.88 -3.28 4.95
N THR A 117 -8.82 -2.51 4.46
CA THR A 117 -10.08 -2.29 5.17
C THR A 117 -11.15 -3.31 4.84
N GLU A 118 -11.08 -3.93 3.66
CA GLU A 118 -12.11 -4.85 3.22
C GLU A 118 -11.63 -6.28 3.09
N ARG A 119 -10.42 -6.49 2.59
CA ARG A 119 -9.98 -7.85 2.34
C ARG A 119 -9.37 -8.52 3.57
N TRP A 120 -8.47 -7.83 4.25
CA TRP A 120 -7.74 -8.43 5.36
C TRP A 120 -8.33 -8.14 6.72
N ALA A 121 -9.11 -7.08 6.85
CA ALA A 121 -9.79 -6.78 8.09
C ALA A 121 -10.86 -7.84 8.38
N THR A 122 -11.09 -8.11 9.65
CA THR A 122 -12.13 -9.05 10.07
C THR A 122 -13.03 -8.34 11.08
N PRO A 123 -14.23 -8.86 11.34
CA PRO A 123 -15.10 -8.24 12.34
C PRO A 123 -14.45 -8.17 13.73
N ILE A 124 -13.60 -9.14 14.06
CA ILE A 124 -12.92 -9.16 15.34
C ILE A 124 -11.73 -8.21 15.35
N ARG A 125 -11.07 -8.06 14.21
CA ARG A 125 -9.92 -7.17 14.08
C ARG A 125 -10.11 -6.24 12.87
N PRO A 126 -10.96 -5.25 13.03
CA PRO A 126 -11.20 -4.31 11.94
C PRO A 126 -9.97 -3.42 11.77
N ILE A 127 -9.74 -2.99 10.55
CA ILE A 127 -8.68 -2.03 10.26
C ILE A 127 -9.38 -0.76 9.82
N VAL A 128 -9.24 0.28 10.65
CA VAL A 128 -9.91 1.55 10.40
C VAL A 128 -8.87 2.60 10.11
N ILE A 129 -8.77 2.99 8.86
CA ILE A 129 -7.78 3.97 8.42
C ILE A 129 -8.33 4.71 7.21
N THR A 130 -8.11 6.01 7.15
CA THR A 130 -8.53 6.80 5.98
C THR A 130 -7.48 6.69 4.89
N GLU A 131 -7.88 6.98 3.66
CA GLU A 131 -6.92 7.00 2.54
C GLU A 131 -5.84 8.05 2.78
N GLU A 132 -6.22 9.21 3.30
CA GLU A 132 -5.26 10.29 3.57
C GLU A 132 -4.22 9.86 4.59
N ARG A 133 -4.65 9.16 5.62
CA ARG A 133 -3.72 8.70 6.64
C ARG A 133 -2.80 7.62 6.07
N LEU A 134 -3.34 6.72 5.28
CA LEU A 134 -2.55 5.68 4.63
C LEU A 134 -1.49 6.33 3.73
N LEU A 135 -1.90 7.34 2.95
CA LEU A 135 -0.98 8.04 2.08
C LEU A 135 0.20 8.62 2.87
N ARG A 136 -0.10 9.27 4.01
CA ARG A 136 0.95 9.84 4.84
C ARG A 136 1.90 8.77 5.38
N ILE A 137 1.35 7.64 5.79
CA ILE A 137 2.15 6.53 6.32
C ILE A 137 3.09 6.02 5.24
N LEU A 138 2.60 5.83 4.02
CA LEU A 138 3.42 5.30 2.94
C LEU A 138 4.47 6.31 2.48
N ASP A 139 4.10 7.59 2.38
CA ASP A 139 5.05 8.63 1.95
C ASP A 139 6.14 8.88 2.99
N SER A 140 5.86 8.66 4.26
CA SER A 140 6.84 8.91 5.32
C SER A 140 7.63 7.66 5.71
N ASP A 141 7.43 6.57 5.00
CA ASP A 141 8.13 5.33 5.31
C ASP A 141 9.63 5.44 5.16
N THR A 142 10.36 4.91 6.15
CA THR A 142 11.82 4.85 6.10
C THR A 142 12.31 3.43 6.37
N TYR A 143 11.45 2.43 6.24
CA TYR A 143 11.80 1.06 6.58
C TYR A 143 11.55 0.08 5.43
N TYR A 144 10.39 0.15 4.82
CA TYR A 144 9.96 -0.85 3.83
C TYR A 144 10.34 -0.52 2.40
N GLY A 145 10.71 0.73 2.13
CA GLY A 145 11.06 1.14 0.79
C GLY A 145 9.88 1.50 -0.08
N PHE A 146 8.73 1.84 0.52
CA PHE A 146 7.59 2.28 -0.27
C PHE A 146 7.94 3.55 -1.03
N ALA A 147 7.58 3.59 -2.30
CA ALA A 147 7.80 4.75 -3.13
C ALA A 147 6.68 4.88 -4.15
N ARG A 148 6.39 6.10 -4.54
CA ARG A 148 5.43 6.35 -5.62
C ARG A 148 6.09 6.01 -6.94
N LYS A 149 5.32 5.42 -7.80
CA LYS A 149 5.80 5.13 -9.14
C LYS A 149 5.65 6.34 -10.04
#